data_05ca7dbef5d18c0182a2fead38fee278
#
_entry.id   05ca7dbef5d18c0182a2fead38fee278
#
_cell.length_a   1.000
_cell.length_b   1.000
_cell.length_c   1.000
_cell.angle_alpha   90.00
_cell.angle_beta   90.00
_cell.angle_gamma   90.00
#
_symmetry.space_group_name_H-M   'P 1'
#
loop_
_entity.id
_entity.type
_entity.pdbx_description
1 polymer ?
#
loop_
_entity_poly.entity_id
_entity_poly.type
_entity_poly.pdbx_seq_one_letter_code
_entity_poly.pdbx_strand_id
1 'polypeptide(L)'
;MNKIFSNARRFFALLFVPVLAAACVNQDVDLPNASLRADKTQIAAPAMESDFTVALKANCNWQVVIEDEDAQWLSISPKTGLGNADIVLSLMPNTSTVRDAEVTIRSTDDPSQTLTVFVKQSAHGSYLTIAELRSLASNLTVGTPEYTITEDKKICAIVNTAAIGANLPGGVFGIQDAKEPGSGILVRTEELSWNDFGEELEIPVK
;
A
#
# COMPACT_ATOMS: atom_id res chain seq x y z
N MET A 1 -37.34 87.71 -52.50
CA MET A 1 -36.71 88.50 -51.43
C MET A 1 -36.31 87.56 -50.31
N ASN A 2 -35.03 87.66 -49.88
CA ASN A 2 -34.34 86.97 -48.80
C ASN A 2 -33.99 85.52 -48.94
N LYS A 3 -32.74 85.31 -49.40
CA LYS A 3 -31.96 84.11 -49.30
C LYS A 3 -31.43 83.95 -47.89
N ILE A 4 -31.64 82.77 -47.30
CA ILE A 4 -30.93 82.40 -46.07
C ILE A 4 -30.03 81.24 -46.40
N PHE A 5 -28.71 81.48 -46.38
CA PHE A 5 -27.69 80.46 -46.50
C PHE A 5 -27.60 79.70 -45.18
N SER A 6 -27.85 78.37 -45.28
CA SER A 6 -27.57 77.48 -44.16
C SER A 6 -26.19 76.81 -44.36
N ASN A 7 -25.23 77.20 -43.55
CA ASN A 7 -23.91 76.57 -43.47
C ASN A 7 -24.01 75.21 -42.71
N ALA A 8 -23.91 74.13 -43.46
CA ALA A 8 -23.78 72.81 -42.86
C ALA A 8 -22.32 72.59 -42.40
N ARG A 9 -22.04 72.78 -41.13
CA ARG A 9 -20.80 72.35 -40.50
C ARG A 9 -20.84 70.84 -40.37
N ARG A 10 -19.98 70.14 -41.14
CA ARG A 10 -19.68 68.74 -40.99
C ARG A 10 -18.82 68.55 -39.74
N PHE A 11 -19.38 68.06 -38.65
CA PHE A 11 -18.64 67.53 -37.53
C PHE A 11 -18.11 66.18 -37.87
N PHE A 12 -16.80 66.08 -38.07
CA PHE A 12 -16.07 64.83 -38.16
C PHE A 12 -15.90 64.31 -36.73
N ALA A 13 -16.78 63.38 -36.32
CA ALA A 13 -16.60 62.65 -35.04
C ALA A 13 -15.51 61.63 -35.24
N LEU A 14 -14.29 61.95 -34.69
CA LEU A 14 -13.23 60.93 -34.53
C LEU A 14 -13.72 59.93 -33.50
N LEU A 15 -14.06 58.72 -33.98
CA LEU A 15 -14.32 57.58 -33.12
C LEU A 15 -13.00 57.09 -32.56
N PHE A 16 -12.68 57.49 -31.35
CA PHE A 16 -11.54 56.92 -30.62
C PHE A 16 -11.96 55.51 -30.15
N VAL A 17 -11.52 54.46 -30.86
CA VAL A 17 -11.65 53.08 -30.41
C VAL A 17 -10.50 52.84 -29.45
N PRO A 18 -10.77 52.64 -28.14
CA PRO A 18 -9.72 52.20 -27.24
C PRO A 18 -9.36 50.73 -27.62
N VAL A 19 -8.17 50.53 -28.16
CA VAL A 19 -7.57 49.21 -28.23
C VAL A 19 -7.31 48.78 -26.80
N LEU A 20 -8.21 47.95 -26.25
CA LEU A 20 -7.94 47.17 -25.06
C LEU A 20 -6.83 46.17 -25.45
N ALA A 21 -5.60 46.56 -25.19
CA ALA A 21 -4.51 45.58 -25.10
C ALA A 21 -4.88 44.64 -23.94
N ALA A 22 -5.42 43.47 -24.25
CA ALA A 22 -5.46 42.36 -23.31
C ALA A 22 -4.00 42.00 -23.00
N ALA A 23 -3.46 42.61 -21.96
CA ALA A 23 -2.26 42.09 -21.33
C ALA A 23 -2.65 40.68 -20.82
N CYS A 24 -2.19 39.66 -21.49
CA CYS A 24 -2.07 38.34 -20.89
C CYS A 24 -1.14 38.51 -19.72
N VAL A 25 -1.69 38.76 -18.57
CA VAL A 25 -0.99 38.57 -17.30
C VAL A 25 -0.80 37.06 -17.22
N ASN A 26 0.39 36.59 -17.56
CA ASN A 26 0.85 35.30 -17.09
C ASN A 26 0.86 35.40 -15.56
N GLN A 27 -0.27 35.13 -14.95
CA GLN A 27 -0.25 34.72 -13.55
C GLN A 27 0.44 33.36 -13.57
N ASP A 28 1.71 33.35 -13.23
CA ASP A 28 2.36 32.18 -12.70
C ASP A 28 1.56 31.84 -11.43
N VAL A 29 0.52 31.02 -11.60
CA VAL A 29 -0.14 30.40 -10.48
C VAL A 29 0.94 29.46 -9.93
N ASP A 30 1.54 29.86 -8.80
CA ASP A 30 2.38 28.96 -8.00
C ASP A 30 1.50 27.77 -7.61
N LEU A 31 1.45 26.78 -8.51
CA LEU A 31 0.87 25.49 -8.18
C LEU A 31 1.70 24.92 -7.04
N PRO A 32 1.10 24.44 -5.98
CA PRO A 32 1.84 23.79 -4.91
C PRO A 32 2.71 22.70 -5.55
N ASN A 33 4.02 22.72 -5.22
CA ASN A 33 4.97 21.75 -5.74
C ASN A 33 4.39 20.34 -5.58
N ALA A 34 4.54 19.52 -6.61
CA ALA A 34 4.15 18.13 -6.55
C ALA A 34 4.74 17.47 -5.31
N SER A 35 3.97 16.69 -4.61
CA SER A 35 4.43 15.96 -3.42
C SER A 35 3.83 14.57 -3.39
N LEU A 36 4.68 13.61 -2.99
CA LEU A 36 4.32 12.20 -2.82
C LEU A 36 4.75 11.76 -1.42
N ARG A 37 3.84 11.12 -0.68
CA ARG A 37 4.13 10.52 0.62
C ARG A 37 3.35 9.22 0.76
N ALA A 38 3.96 8.21 1.37
CA ALA A 38 3.30 6.97 1.72
C ALA A 38 3.27 6.78 3.25
N ASP A 39 2.31 6.01 3.72
CA ASP A 39 2.21 5.59 5.12
C ASP A 39 3.34 4.64 5.50
N LYS A 40 3.82 3.85 4.52
CA LYS A 40 4.94 2.92 4.66
C LYS A 40 5.81 2.90 3.40
N THR A 41 7.11 2.77 3.59
CA THR A 41 8.11 2.69 2.52
C THR A 41 8.91 1.39 2.56
N GLN A 42 8.60 0.51 3.52
CA GLN A 42 9.20 -0.82 3.64
C GLN A 42 8.10 -1.83 3.94
N ILE A 43 8.12 -2.94 3.22
CA ILE A 43 7.22 -4.06 3.37
C ILE A 43 8.06 -5.32 3.54
N ALA A 44 7.91 -5.98 4.69
CA ALA A 44 8.45 -7.31 4.92
C ALA A 44 7.31 -8.31 4.74
N ALA A 45 7.38 -9.11 3.70
CA ALA A 45 6.34 -10.05 3.32
C ALA A 45 6.73 -11.49 3.64
N PRO A 46 5.77 -12.34 4.05
CA PRO A 46 5.99 -13.77 4.18
C PRO A 46 6.24 -14.42 2.81
N ALA A 47 6.69 -15.67 2.82
CA ALA A 47 6.89 -16.44 1.58
C ALA A 47 5.56 -16.81 0.89
N MET A 48 4.44 -16.81 1.61
CA MET A 48 3.12 -17.10 1.08
C MET A 48 2.54 -15.93 0.29
N GLU A 49 1.46 -16.19 -0.44
CA GLU A 49 0.66 -15.17 -1.10
C GLU A 49 0.16 -14.15 -0.08
N SER A 50 0.31 -12.88 -0.41
CA SER A 50 -0.06 -11.79 0.50
C SER A 50 -0.34 -10.50 -0.23
N ASP A 51 -1.26 -9.71 0.32
CA ASP A 51 -1.63 -8.37 -0.16
C ASP A 51 -1.24 -7.32 0.86
N PHE A 52 -0.65 -6.23 0.38
CA PHE A 52 -0.31 -5.07 1.20
C PHE A 52 -0.90 -3.81 0.59
N THR A 53 -1.51 -2.99 1.41
CA THR A 53 -2.01 -1.68 0.99
C THR A 53 -1.05 -0.59 1.44
N VAL A 54 -0.64 0.26 0.50
CA VAL A 54 0.15 1.47 0.72
C VAL A 54 -0.75 2.67 0.52
N ALA A 55 -1.01 3.42 1.58
CA ALA A 55 -1.80 4.64 1.50
C ALA A 55 -0.93 5.79 0.98
N LEU A 56 -1.10 6.13 -0.30
CA LEU A 56 -0.43 7.24 -0.96
C LEU A 56 -1.19 8.55 -0.70
N LYS A 57 -0.45 9.57 -0.26
CA LYS A 57 -0.90 10.97 -0.23
C LYS A 57 -0.16 11.74 -1.29
N ALA A 58 -0.88 12.27 -2.25
CA ALA A 58 -0.35 13.03 -3.37
C ALA A 58 -1.23 14.23 -3.70
N ASN A 59 -0.63 15.28 -4.29
CA ASN A 59 -1.34 16.43 -4.83
C ASN A 59 -1.11 16.59 -6.35
N CYS A 60 -0.65 15.57 -7.01
CA CYS A 60 -0.23 15.55 -8.41
C CYS A 60 -0.72 14.28 -9.11
N ASN A 61 -0.57 14.23 -10.44
CA ASN A 61 -0.68 12.99 -11.19
C ASN A 61 0.55 12.12 -10.91
N TRP A 62 0.35 10.82 -10.81
CA TRP A 62 1.42 9.88 -10.49
C TRP A 62 1.29 8.57 -11.27
N GLN A 63 2.41 7.87 -11.38
CA GLN A 63 2.47 6.52 -11.93
C GLN A 63 3.41 5.64 -11.09
N VAL A 64 3.11 4.36 -11.07
CA VAL A 64 3.92 3.33 -10.42
C VAL A 64 4.74 2.59 -11.47
N VAL A 65 6.03 2.41 -11.19
CA VAL A 65 6.99 1.69 -12.04
C VAL A 65 7.66 0.62 -11.18
N ILE A 66 7.75 -0.58 -11.73
CA ILE A 66 8.53 -1.70 -11.20
C ILE A 66 9.34 -2.30 -12.34
N GLU A 67 10.44 -3.00 -12.03
CA GLU A 67 11.24 -3.73 -12.99
C GLU A 67 10.44 -4.93 -13.56
N ASP A 68 10.72 -5.32 -14.80
CA ASP A 68 9.99 -6.41 -15.47
C ASP A 68 10.17 -7.76 -14.76
N GLU A 69 11.31 -7.98 -14.12
CA GLU A 69 11.58 -9.20 -13.34
C GLU A 69 10.66 -9.28 -12.11
N ASP A 70 10.43 -8.15 -11.45
CA ASP A 70 9.57 -8.07 -10.28
C ASP A 70 8.09 -8.20 -10.65
N ALA A 71 7.70 -7.71 -11.82
CA ALA A 71 6.33 -7.82 -12.33
C ALA A 71 5.86 -9.27 -12.53
N GLN A 72 6.77 -10.25 -12.49
CA GLN A 72 6.43 -11.67 -12.57
C GLN A 72 5.81 -12.20 -11.28
N TRP A 73 6.10 -11.59 -10.14
CA TRP A 73 5.65 -12.07 -8.84
C TRP A 73 4.98 -10.99 -7.97
N LEU A 74 5.10 -9.73 -8.36
CA LEU A 74 4.51 -8.59 -7.68
C LEU A 74 3.59 -7.84 -8.65
N SER A 75 2.31 -7.83 -8.36
CA SER A 75 1.34 -7.03 -9.10
C SER A 75 0.91 -5.81 -8.29
N ILE A 76 0.61 -4.71 -8.98
CA ILE A 76 0.29 -3.43 -8.34
C ILE A 76 -0.95 -2.83 -8.98
N SER A 77 -1.87 -2.35 -8.13
CA SER A 77 -3.10 -1.70 -8.57
C SER A 77 -3.54 -0.61 -7.59
N PRO A 78 -3.91 0.60 -8.06
CA PRO A 78 -3.76 1.09 -9.42
C PRO A 78 -2.30 1.42 -9.78
N LYS A 79 -1.95 1.43 -11.08
CA LYS A 79 -0.60 1.82 -11.55
C LYS A 79 -0.47 3.30 -11.87
N THR A 80 -1.57 4.03 -11.97
CA THR A 80 -1.60 5.49 -12.25
C THR A 80 -2.78 6.12 -11.53
N GLY A 81 -2.67 7.41 -11.22
CA GLY A 81 -3.76 8.14 -10.58
C GLY A 81 -3.48 9.63 -10.42
N LEU A 82 -4.43 10.32 -9.81
CA LEU A 82 -4.36 11.72 -9.42
C LEU A 82 -4.73 11.85 -7.95
N GLY A 83 -3.90 12.54 -7.17
CA GLY A 83 -4.14 12.76 -5.76
C GLY A 83 -3.95 11.50 -4.91
N ASN A 84 -4.62 11.45 -3.76
CA ASN A 84 -4.50 10.35 -2.80
C ASN A 84 -5.08 9.05 -3.36
N ALA A 85 -4.46 7.93 -3.00
CA ALA A 85 -4.91 6.60 -3.40
C ALA A 85 -4.41 5.52 -2.43
N ASP A 86 -5.15 4.43 -2.38
CA ASP A 86 -4.69 3.19 -1.77
C ASP A 86 -4.13 2.28 -2.88
N ILE A 87 -2.83 2.02 -2.82
CA ILE A 87 -2.12 1.18 -3.79
C ILE A 87 -1.97 -0.21 -3.18
N VAL A 88 -2.56 -1.20 -3.82
CA VAL A 88 -2.47 -2.60 -3.40
C VAL A 88 -1.30 -3.26 -4.12
N LEU A 89 -0.42 -3.88 -3.34
CA LEU A 89 0.68 -4.72 -3.79
C LEU A 89 0.30 -6.17 -3.49
N SER A 90 0.12 -6.98 -4.54
CA SER A 90 -0.22 -8.40 -4.41
C SER A 90 0.97 -9.25 -4.79
N LEU A 91 1.45 -10.04 -3.84
CA LEU A 91 2.64 -10.87 -3.96
C LEU A 91 2.24 -12.33 -4.18
N MET A 92 2.82 -12.94 -5.21
CA MET A 92 2.71 -14.39 -5.41
C MET A 92 3.59 -15.16 -4.41
N PRO A 93 3.25 -16.43 -4.10
CA PRO A 93 4.09 -17.26 -3.24
C PRO A 93 5.53 -17.30 -3.71
N ASN A 94 6.47 -17.17 -2.78
CA ASN A 94 7.89 -17.37 -3.05
C ASN A 94 8.28 -18.81 -2.79
N THR A 95 8.69 -19.53 -3.82
CA THR A 95 9.10 -20.93 -3.75
C THR A 95 10.62 -21.10 -3.73
N SER A 96 11.37 -20.01 -3.58
CA SER A 96 12.83 -20.00 -3.68
C SER A 96 13.46 -19.21 -2.52
N THR A 97 14.57 -18.56 -2.78
CA THR A 97 15.30 -17.72 -1.83
C THR A 97 14.59 -16.39 -1.57
N VAL A 98 15.08 -15.62 -0.61
CA VAL A 98 14.62 -14.24 -0.38
C VAL A 98 14.68 -13.46 -1.69
N ARG A 99 13.65 -12.68 -1.95
CA ARG A 99 13.60 -11.75 -3.09
C ARG A 99 13.14 -10.38 -2.63
N ASP A 100 13.55 -9.36 -3.33
CA ASP A 100 13.23 -7.97 -3.06
C ASP A 100 12.86 -7.26 -4.35
N ALA A 101 12.06 -6.20 -4.22
CA ALA A 101 11.64 -5.34 -5.31
C ALA A 101 11.62 -3.89 -4.86
N GLU A 102 11.87 -2.99 -5.79
CA GLU A 102 11.71 -1.56 -5.62
C GLU A 102 10.48 -1.07 -6.41
N VAL A 103 9.48 -0.60 -5.69
CA VAL A 103 8.27 -0.01 -6.26
C VAL A 103 8.44 1.51 -6.27
N THR A 104 8.68 2.07 -7.44
CA THR A 104 8.86 3.52 -7.60
C THR A 104 7.54 4.18 -8.00
N ILE A 105 7.07 5.11 -7.18
CA ILE A 105 5.95 5.99 -7.47
C ILE A 105 6.54 7.34 -7.85
N ARG A 106 6.26 7.83 -9.05
CA ARG A 106 6.78 9.12 -9.53
C ARG A 106 5.65 10.03 -9.99
N SER A 107 5.83 11.33 -9.74
CA SER A 107 4.93 12.32 -10.31
C SER A 107 5.13 12.42 -11.82
N THR A 108 4.02 12.53 -12.57
CA THR A 108 4.06 12.83 -14.00
C THR A 108 4.06 14.33 -14.27
N ASP A 109 3.69 15.13 -13.27
CA ASP A 109 3.67 16.60 -13.35
C ASP A 109 5.05 17.18 -13.02
N ASP A 110 5.80 16.54 -12.11
CA ASP A 110 7.17 16.86 -11.75
C ASP A 110 8.01 15.58 -11.59
N PRO A 111 8.75 15.16 -12.61
CA PRO A 111 9.55 13.93 -12.57
C PRO A 111 10.66 13.90 -11.50
N SER A 112 11.00 15.03 -10.89
CA SER A 112 11.95 15.06 -9.77
C SER A 112 11.36 14.51 -8.47
N GLN A 113 10.02 14.46 -8.38
CA GLN A 113 9.31 13.94 -7.23
C GLN A 113 9.08 12.44 -7.41
N THR A 114 9.82 11.67 -6.63
CA THR A 114 9.77 10.21 -6.60
C THR A 114 9.67 9.71 -5.16
N LEU A 115 9.01 8.58 -5.00
CA LEU A 115 8.88 7.86 -3.74
C LEU A 115 9.12 6.38 -4.03
N THR A 116 10.02 5.73 -3.27
CA THR A 116 10.28 4.31 -3.41
C THR A 116 9.73 3.53 -2.21
N VAL A 117 9.04 2.45 -2.49
CA VAL A 117 8.61 1.45 -1.51
C VAL A 117 9.43 0.18 -1.75
N PHE A 118 10.17 -0.24 -0.73
CA PHE A 118 10.97 -1.46 -0.77
C PHE A 118 10.13 -2.64 -0.28
N VAL A 119 10.06 -3.68 -1.08
CA VAL A 119 9.35 -4.92 -0.76
C VAL A 119 10.38 -6.02 -0.61
N LYS A 120 10.39 -6.71 0.52
CA LYS A 120 11.25 -7.87 0.75
C LYS A 120 10.38 -9.06 1.12
N GLN A 121 10.42 -10.09 0.29
CA GLN A 121 9.69 -11.32 0.54
C GLN A 121 10.63 -12.44 1.02
N SER A 122 10.23 -13.08 2.11
CA SER A 122 11.00 -14.15 2.76
C SER A 122 11.20 -15.36 1.83
N ALA A 123 12.24 -16.14 2.11
CA ALA A 123 12.51 -17.38 1.41
C ALA A 123 11.43 -18.44 1.69
N HIS A 124 11.21 -19.32 0.72
CA HIS A 124 10.43 -20.54 0.94
C HIS A 124 11.02 -21.36 2.09
N GLY A 125 10.11 -21.87 2.94
CA GLY A 125 10.53 -22.67 4.10
C GLY A 125 10.97 -21.86 5.33
N SER A 126 10.99 -20.50 5.25
CA SER A 126 11.16 -19.66 6.45
C SER A 126 9.93 -19.67 7.36
N TYR A 127 8.80 -20.07 6.81
CA TYR A 127 7.53 -20.17 7.52
C TYR A 127 7.05 -21.62 7.54
N LEU A 128 6.38 -21.98 8.62
CA LEU A 128 5.59 -23.20 8.75
C LEU A 128 4.11 -22.82 8.58
N THR A 129 3.41 -23.57 7.78
CA THR A 129 1.95 -23.53 7.78
C THR A 129 1.42 -24.27 9.01
N ILE A 130 0.21 -23.94 9.43
CA ILE A 130 -0.47 -24.66 10.53
C ILE A 130 -0.67 -26.14 10.15
N ALA A 131 -0.88 -26.45 8.86
CA ALA A 131 -0.98 -27.82 8.37
C ALA A 131 0.32 -28.60 8.56
N GLU A 132 1.48 -28.00 8.22
CA GLU A 132 2.80 -28.61 8.46
C GLU A 132 3.07 -28.78 9.95
N LEU A 133 2.77 -27.77 10.77
CA LEU A 133 2.90 -27.85 12.22
C LEU A 133 2.07 -29.02 12.80
N ARG A 134 0.83 -29.20 12.34
CA ARG A 134 0.01 -30.34 12.72
C ARG A 134 0.59 -31.67 12.27
N SER A 135 1.18 -31.70 11.08
CA SER A 135 1.85 -32.92 10.58
C SER A 135 3.02 -33.32 11.49
N LEU A 136 3.82 -32.36 11.94
CA LEU A 136 4.88 -32.60 12.92
C LEU A 136 4.30 -33.14 14.24
N ALA A 137 3.22 -32.54 14.71
CA ALA A 137 2.53 -32.96 15.94
C ALA A 137 1.80 -34.31 15.79
N SER A 138 1.46 -34.76 14.59
CA SER A 138 0.74 -36.03 14.37
C SER A 138 1.52 -37.26 14.82
N ASN A 139 2.81 -37.16 14.93
CA ASN A 139 3.71 -38.20 15.41
C ASN A 139 3.82 -38.27 16.96
N LEU A 140 3.15 -37.31 17.66
CA LEU A 140 3.11 -37.33 19.12
C LEU A 140 2.18 -38.45 19.59
N THR A 141 2.69 -39.32 20.45
CA THR A 141 1.94 -40.41 21.09
C THR A 141 1.60 -40.02 22.53
N VAL A 142 0.58 -40.67 23.08
CA VAL A 142 0.26 -40.52 24.51
C VAL A 142 1.51 -40.86 25.33
N GLY A 143 2.03 -39.87 26.07
CA GLY A 143 3.27 -40.01 26.86
C GLY A 143 4.50 -39.29 26.24
N THR A 144 4.40 -38.76 25.01
CA THR A 144 5.36 -37.82 24.46
C THR A 144 4.66 -36.46 24.29
N PRO A 145 4.59 -35.63 25.35
CA PRO A 145 3.73 -34.47 25.36
C PRO A 145 4.24 -33.28 24.54
N GLU A 146 5.49 -33.32 24.10
CA GLU A 146 6.13 -32.15 23.50
C GLU A 146 6.93 -32.52 22.24
N TYR A 147 6.82 -31.68 21.24
CA TYR A 147 7.71 -31.66 20.09
C TYR A 147 8.37 -30.27 20.03
N THR A 148 9.69 -30.25 20.11
CA THR A 148 10.44 -29.00 20.04
C THR A 148 10.88 -28.77 18.60
N ILE A 149 10.48 -27.61 18.04
CA ILE A 149 10.97 -27.16 16.73
C ILE A 149 12.35 -26.55 16.98
N THR A 150 13.39 -27.10 16.38
CA THR A 150 14.78 -26.65 16.55
C THR A 150 15.22 -25.68 15.44
N GLU A 151 14.46 -25.62 14.36
CA GLU A 151 14.72 -24.73 13.23
C GLU A 151 14.19 -23.34 13.52
N ASP A 152 14.87 -22.31 13.00
CA ASP A 152 14.42 -20.93 13.09
C ASP A 152 13.31 -20.70 12.05
N LYS A 153 12.08 -21.06 12.43
CA LYS A 153 10.87 -20.95 11.62
C LYS A 153 9.91 -19.94 12.26
N LYS A 154 8.99 -19.45 11.45
CA LYS A 154 7.91 -18.58 11.90
C LYS A 154 6.58 -19.14 11.42
N ILE A 155 5.50 -18.77 12.08
CA ILE A 155 4.13 -18.90 11.58
C ILE A 155 3.61 -17.51 11.29
N CYS A 156 3.11 -17.27 10.08
CA CYS A 156 2.36 -16.08 9.74
C CYS A 156 0.88 -16.45 9.78
N ALA A 157 0.11 -15.80 10.63
CA ALA A 157 -1.29 -16.13 10.84
C ALA A 157 -2.10 -14.94 11.36
N ILE A 158 -3.41 -15.02 11.18
CA ILE A 158 -4.37 -14.01 11.65
C ILE A 158 -4.97 -14.50 12.97
N VAL A 159 -5.09 -13.59 13.92
CA VAL A 159 -5.79 -13.86 15.19
C VAL A 159 -7.28 -14.06 14.92
N ASN A 160 -7.79 -15.25 15.21
CA ASN A 160 -9.20 -15.59 15.03
C ASN A 160 -10.00 -15.70 16.32
N THR A 161 -9.33 -15.65 17.49
CA THR A 161 -9.97 -15.54 18.80
C THR A 161 -9.12 -14.66 19.72
N ALA A 162 -9.71 -13.59 20.24
CA ALA A 162 -9.03 -12.72 21.20
C ALA A 162 -9.11 -13.30 22.62
N ALA A 163 -8.05 -13.08 23.39
CA ALA A 163 -8.01 -13.48 24.80
C ALA A 163 -8.94 -12.63 25.70
N ILE A 164 -9.30 -11.43 25.25
CA ILE A 164 -10.14 -10.49 26.01
C ILE A 164 -11.61 -10.92 25.91
N GLY A 165 -12.19 -11.26 27.05
CA GLY A 165 -13.61 -11.64 27.13
C GLY A 165 -13.95 -13.02 26.56
N ALA A 166 -12.93 -13.77 26.14
CA ALA A 166 -13.08 -15.11 25.64
C ALA A 166 -12.98 -16.14 26.79
N ASN A 167 -13.59 -17.31 26.58
CA ASN A 167 -13.52 -18.45 27.50
C ASN A 167 -12.15 -19.16 27.45
N LEU A 168 -11.09 -18.45 27.06
CA LEU A 168 -9.73 -18.98 27.00
C LEU A 168 -8.90 -18.51 28.19
N PRO A 169 -8.01 -19.37 28.71
CA PRO A 169 -7.06 -18.98 29.74
C PRO A 169 -6.18 -17.79 29.28
N GLY A 170 -5.70 -16.99 30.23
CA GLY A 170 -4.76 -15.91 29.93
C GLY A 170 -3.53 -16.40 29.17
N GLY A 171 -3.10 -15.66 28.16
CA GLY A 171 -1.99 -16.01 27.29
C GLY A 171 -2.33 -17.05 26.20
N VAL A 172 -3.60 -17.48 26.09
CA VAL A 172 -4.05 -18.40 25.03
C VAL A 172 -4.92 -17.64 24.03
N PHE A 173 -4.60 -17.77 22.75
CA PHE A 173 -5.39 -17.22 21.67
C PHE A 173 -5.38 -18.16 20.46
N GLY A 174 -6.36 -18.02 19.59
CA GLY A 174 -6.45 -18.79 18.34
C GLY A 174 -5.86 -18.02 17.19
N ILE A 175 -5.13 -18.71 16.34
CA ILE A 175 -4.61 -18.19 15.08
C ILE A 175 -5.01 -19.08 13.92
N GLN A 176 -5.01 -18.49 12.71
CA GLN A 176 -5.39 -19.15 11.47
C GLN A 176 -4.52 -18.61 10.33
N ASP A 177 -3.93 -19.49 9.54
CA ASP A 177 -3.02 -19.13 8.43
C ASP A 177 -3.69 -19.17 7.04
N ALA A 178 -4.91 -19.72 6.96
CA ALA A 178 -5.67 -19.79 5.71
C ALA A 178 -7.16 -19.61 5.97
N LYS A 179 -7.90 -19.28 4.92
CA LYS A 179 -9.37 -19.15 4.98
C LYS A 179 -10.11 -20.50 4.97
N GLU A 180 -9.35 -21.61 4.93
CA GLU A 180 -9.91 -22.94 4.86
C GLU A 180 -10.29 -23.48 6.24
N PRO A 181 -11.37 -24.27 6.33
CA PRO A 181 -11.75 -24.92 7.59
C PRO A 181 -10.62 -25.83 8.10
N GLY A 182 -10.33 -25.73 9.38
CA GLY A 182 -9.31 -26.56 10.01
C GLY A 182 -7.88 -25.97 9.99
N SER A 183 -7.67 -24.78 9.43
CA SER A 183 -6.38 -24.09 9.41
C SER A 183 -6.03 -23.33 10.70
N GLY A 184 -6.84 -23.45 11.76
CA GLY A 184 -6.61 -22.74 13.03
C GLY A 184 -5.98 -23.64 14.11
N ILE A 185 -5.16 -23.06 14.98
CA ILE A 185 -4.63 -23.68 16.20
C ILE A 185 -4.74 -22.72 17.38
N LEU A 186 -4.64 -23.26 18.59
CA LEU A 186 -4.47 -22.47 19.81
C LEU A 186 -2.96 -22.30 20.08
N VAL A 187 -2.57 -21.08 20.35
CA VAL A 187 -1.22 -20.72 20.75
C VAL A 187 -1.27 -20.28 22.21
N ARG A 188 -0.25 -20.67 22.98
CA ARG A 188 -0.03 -20.19 24.34
C ARG A 188 1.30 -19.45 24.39
N THR A 189 1.28 -18.22 24.90
CA THR A 189 2.47 -17.43 25.17
C THR A 189 2.71 -17.31 26.66
N GLU A 190 3.97 -17.21 27.09
CA GLU A 190 4.33 -16.97 28.47
C GLU A 190 4.00 -15.53 28.91
N GLU A 191 4.01 -14.60 27.96
CA GLU A 191 3.64 -13.22 28.18
C GLU A 191 2.17 -12.99 27.79
N LEU A 192 1.47 -12.17 28.57
CA LEU A 192 0.13 -11.71 28.20
C LEU A 192 0.25 -10.78 26.99
N SER A 193 0.05 -11.32 25.82
CA SER A 193 -0.06 -10.51 24.61
C SER A 193 -1.52 -10.12 24.39
N TRP A 194 -1.74 -8.85 24.15
CA TRP A 194 -3.04 -8.29 23.79
C TRP A 194 -3.10 -8.23 22.27
N ASN A 195 -3.52 -9.33 21.64
CA ASN A 195 -3.67 -9.37 20.21
C ASN A 195 -5.14 -9.17 19.86
N ASP A 196 -5.41 -8.26 18.96
CA ASP A 196 -6.76 -7.97 18.51
C ASP A 196 -7.22 -8.98 17.46
N PHE A 197 -8.53 -9.22 17.42
CA PHE A 197 -9.15 -10.07 16.40
C PHE A 197 -8.88 -9.50 15.00
N GLY A 198 -8.36 -10.35 14.11
CA GLY A 198 -8.00 -9.97 12.75
C GLY A 198 -6.58 -9.41 12.59
N GLU A 199 -5.82 -9.29 13.68
CA GLU A 199 -4.41 -8.90 13.63
C GLU A 199 -3.58 -10.01 12.97
N GLU A 200 -2.70 -9.62 12.05
CA GLU A 200 -1.73 -10.51 11.43
C GLU A 200 -0.46 -10.58 12.29
N LEU A 201 -0.06 -11.79 12.63
CA LEU A 201 1.07 -12.05 13.50
C LEU A 201 2.13 -12.90 12.80
N GLU A 202 3.40 -12.55 13.02
CA GLU A 202 4.53 -13.44 12.80
C GLU A 202 4.99 -14.02 14.14
N ILE A 203 4.79 -15.31 14.32
CA ILE A 203 5.12 -16.01 15.57
C ILE A 203 6.37 -16.84 15.34
N PRO A 204 7.50 -16.53 16.02
CA PRO A 204 8.65 -17.41 16.04
C PRO A 204 8.27 -18.73 16.70
N VAL A 205 8.59 -19.85 16.07
CA VAL A 205 8.41 -21.19 16.65
C VAL A 205 9.79 -21.80 16.89
N LYS A 206 10.10 -22.00 18.15
CA LYS A 206 11.33 -22.65 18.62
C LYS A 206 10.99 -23.75 19.59
#